data_3ad079e0a733ba64f386c836e4188133
#
_entry.id   3ad079e0a733ba64f386c836e4188133
#
_cell.length_a   1.000
_cell.length_b   1.000
_cell.length_c   1.000
_cell.angle_alpha   90.00
_cell.angle_beta   90.00
_cell.angle_gamma   90.00
#
_symmetry.space_group_name_H-M   'P 1'
#
loop_
_entity.id
_entity.type
_entity.pdbx_description
1 polymer ?
#
loop_
_entity_poly.entity_id
_entity_poly.type
_entity_poly.pdbx_seq_one_letter_code
_entity_poly.pdbx_strand_id
1 'polypeptide(L)'
;QELLIPNYMKFKQFDPKTELRITTGNELVSFDDHQFDAAIRFGAGKWSSLYARPVCKIGFCLIASERYLTENGLDQQTFVNQALLGENTLLTLNENLEDWGQIFPNIVAKERIVCDSYFAALRAAEEGLGICVGLTPIINHWLKTRRVVKLNADPIEAELAYWLVSKKT
;
A
#
# COMPACT_ATOMS: atom_id res chain seq x y z
N GLN A 1 -1.97 -9.32 -4.23
CA GLN A 1 -0.99 -10.00 -5.11
C GLN A 1 0.25 -10.36 -4.31
N GLU A 2 0.97 -9.41 -3.75
CA GLU A 2 2.27 -9.60 -3.05
C GLU A 2 2.21 -10.51 -1.81
N LEU A 3 1.04 -10.73 -1.25
CA LEU A 3 0.84 -11.65 -0.13
C LEU A 3 0.44 -13.06 -0.58
N LEU A 4 -0.38 -13.19 -1.63
CA LEU A 4 -0.93 -14.46 -2.08
C LEU A 4 -0.02 -15.18 -3.07
N ILE A 5 0.42 -14.50 -4.12
CA ILE A 5 1.16 -15.12 -5.22
C ILE A 5 2.45 -15.79 -4.73
N PRO A 6 3.29 -15.16 -3.90
CA PRO A 6 4.50 -15.80 -3.39
C PRO A 6 4.23 -17.04 -2.51
N ASN A 7 3.04 -17.16 -1.94
CA ASN A 7 2.63 -18.26 -1.08
C ASN A 7 1.73 -19.29 -1.77
N TYR A 8 1.43 -19.12 -3.06
CA TYR A 8 0.51 -20.00 -3.80
C TYR A 8 0.92 -21.46 -3.77
N MET A 9 2.20 -21.76 -3.95
CA MET A 9 2.67 -23.15 -3.93
C MET A 9 2.50 -23.82 -2.58
N LYS A 10 2.66 -23.07 -1.47
CA LYS A 10 2.39 -23.60 -0.12
C LYS A 10 0.90 -23.91 0.06
N PHE A 11 0.03 -23.03 -0.46
CA PHE A 11 -1.41 -23.26 -0.45
C PHE A 11 -1.78 -24.51 -1.24
N LYS A 12 -1.22 -24.70 -2.44
CA LYS A 12 -1.46 -25.88 -3.28
C LYS A 12 -0.98 -27.18 -2.64
N GLN A 13 0.10 -27.15 -1.87
CA GLN A 13 0.57 -28.33 -1.10
C GLN A 13 -0.40 -28.69 0.02
N PHE A 14 -1.02 -27.68 0.64
CA PHE A 14 -2.00 -27.87 1.72
C PHE A 14 -3.35 -28.36 1.16
N ASP A 15 -3.82 -27.76 0.07
CA ASP A 15 -5.08 -28.13 -0.59
C ASP A 15 -4.91 -28.23 -2.11
N PRO A 16 -4.53 -29.43 -2.61
CA PRO A 16 -4.30 -29.65 -4.03
C PRO A 16 -5.55 -29.54 -4.90
N LYS A 17 -6.74 -29.72 -4.31
CA LYS A 17 -8.02 -29.79 -5.03
C LYS A 17 -8.64 -28.44 -5.27
N THR A 18 -8.36 -27.45 -4.42
CA THR A 18 -8.92 -26.10 -4.57
C THR A 18 -8.29 -25.39 -5.74
N GLU A 19 -9.12 -24.88 -6.64
CA GLU A 19 -8.72 -23.97 -7.71
C GLU A 19 -8.77 -22.53 -7.20
N LEU A 20 -7.70 -21.77 -7.43
CA LEU A 20 -7.59 -20.37 -7.02
C LEU A 20 -7.72 -19.46 -8.23
N ARG A 21 -8.77 -18.62 -8.23
CA ARG A 21 -8.94 -17.51 -9.16
C ARG A 21 -8.74 -16.20 -8.41
N ILE A 22 -7.79 -15.39 -8.86
CA ILE A 22 -7.45 -14.12 -8.20
C ILE A 22 -7.91 -12.97 -9.08
N THR A 23 -8.72 -12.08 -8.51
CA THR A 23 -9.12 -10.81 -9.13
C THR A 23 -8.66 -9.68 -8.24
N THR A 24 -8.17 -8.60 -8.83
CA THR A 24 -7.74 -7.40 -8.09
C THR A 24 -8.59 -6.21 -8.49
N GLY A 25 -8.90 -5.36 -7.52
CA GLY A 25 -9.70 -4.14 -7.72
C GLY A 25 -9.68 -3.28 -6.47
N ASN A 26 -10.07 -2.02 -6.63
CA ASN A 26 -10.16 -1.06 -5.52
C ASN A 26 -11.57 -1.03 -4.91
N GLU A 27 -12.55 -1.61 -5.58
CA GLU A 27 -13.93 -1.64 -5.10
C GLU A 27 -14.14 -2.72 -4.04
N LEU A 28 -15.06 -2.43 -3.11
CA LEU A 28 -15.49 -3.41 -2.13
C LEU A 28 -16.38 -4.45 -2.81
N VAL A 29 -15.87 -5.67 -2.95
CA VAL A 29 -16.65 -6.79 -3.50
C VAL A 29 -17.83 -7.13 -2.60
N SER A 30 -19.00 -7.35 -3.20
CA SER A 30 -20.14 -8.00 -2.56
C SER A 30 -19.95 -9.51 -2.57
N PHE A 31 -20.34 -10.17 -1.48
CA PHE A 31 -20.40 -11.63 -1.38
C PHE A 31 -21.79 -12.20 -1.69
N ASP A 32 -22.76 -11.32 -1.97
CA ASP A 32 -24.16 -11.76 -2.18
C ASP A 32 -24.35 -12.41 -3.55
N ASP A 33 -23.57 -12.00 -4.54
CA ASP A 33 -23.65 -12.52 -5.92
C ASP A 33 -22.84 -13.81 -6.13
N HIS A 34 -22.29 -14.41 -5.08
CA HIS A 34 -21.48 -15.63 -5.13
C HIS A 34 -20.32 -15.61 -6.14
N GLN A 35 -19.85 -14.41 -6.52
CA GLN A 35 -18.73 -14.25 -7.44
C GLN A 35 -17.38 -14.48 -6.75
N PHE A 36 -17.34 -14.30 -5.42
CA PHE A 36 -16.13 -14.42 -4.61
C PHE A 36 -16.41 -15.23 -3.35
N ASP A 37 -15.53 -16.16 -3.03
CA ASP A 37 -15.58 -16.95 -1.79
C ASP A 37 -14.95 -16.19 -0.62
N ALA A 38 -13.91 -15.41 -0.92
CA ALA A 38 -13.18 -14.60 0.06
C ALA A 38 -12.55 -13.38 -0.58
N ALA A 39 -12.20 -12.39 0.23
CA ALA A 39 -11.44 -11.23 -0.21
C ALA A 39 -10.36 -10.86 0.81
N ILE A 40 -9.27 -10.26 0.34
CA ILE A 40 -8.30 -9.59 1.21
C ILE A 40 -8.63 -8.11 1.21
N ARG A 41 -9.01 -7.58 2.38
CA ARG A 41 -9.34 -6.17 2.58
C ARG A 41 -8.31 -5.48 3.46
N PHE A 42 -8.01 -4.25 3.11
CA PHE A 42 -7.23 -3.32 3.92
C PHE A 42 -8.16 -2.53 4.84
N GLY A 43 -7.79 -2.37 6.12
CA GLY A 43 -8.58 -1.60 7.06
C GLY A 43 -8.41 -2.01 8.52
N ALA A 44 -9.30 -1.49 9.37
CA ALA A 44 -9.28 -1.74 10.82
C ALA A 44 -9.97 -3.05 11.27
N GLY A 45 -10.46 -3.86 10.34
CA GLY A 45 -11.08 -5.16 10.66
C GLY A 45 -12.54 -5.10 11.13
N LYS A 46 -13.20 -3.97 10.99
CA LYS A 46 -14.57 -3.74 11.50
C LYS A 46 -15.64 -3.91 10.41
N TRP A 47 -15.92 -5.14 10.01
CA TRP A 47 -17.01 -5.48 9.07
C TRP A 47 -18.01 -6.40 9.77
N SER A 48 -19.08 -5.83 10.32
CA SER A 48 -20.05 -6.53 11.17
C SER A 48 -20.78 -7.69 10.48
N SER A 49 -20.95 -7.61 9.16
CA SER A 49 -21.63 -8.62 8.33
C SER A 49 -20.72 -9.73 7.80
N LEU A 50 -19.41 -9.62 8.01
CA LEU A 50 -18.42 -10.56 7.46
C LEU A 50 -17.67 -11.29 8.58
N TYR A 51 -17.23 -12.50 8.27
CA TYR A 51 -16.16 -13.13 9.03
C TYR A 51 -14.86 -12.46 8.61
N ALA A 52 -14.04 -12.04 9.58
CA ALA A 52 -12.78 -11.35 9.31
C ALA A 52 -11.64 -11.97 10.15
N ARG A 53 -10.55 -12.33 9.49
CA ARG A 53 -9.34 -12.86 10.11
C ARG A 53 -8.13 -12.01 9.70
N PRO A 54 -7.30 -11.54 10.64
CA PRO A 54 -6.11 -10.77 10.29
C PRO A 54 -5.10 -11.63 9.54
N VAL A 55 -4.57 -11.11 8.46
CA VAL A 55 -3.52 -11.74 7.63
C VAL A 55 -2.15 -11.19 8.03
N CYS A 56 -1.97 -9.88 7.99
CA CYS A 56 -0.75 -9.22 8.44
C CYS A 56 -1.02 -7.76 8.84
N LYS A 57 -0.29 -7.31 9.85
CA LYS A 57 -0.23 -5.88 10.21
C LYS A 57 0.52 -5.12 9.12
N ILE A 58 0.14 -3.85 8.92
CA ILE A 58 0.77 -2.96 7.97
C ILE A 58 1.60 -1.93 8.74
N GLY A 59 2.86 -1.80 8.33
CA GLY A 59 3.71 -0.68 8.71
C GLY A 59 3.72 0.35 7.59
N PHE A 60 3.78 1.62 7.96
CA PHE A 60 3.84 2.74 7.02
C PHE A 60 5.23 3.35 7.03
N CYS A 61 5.70 3.79 5.88
CA CYS A 61 6.90 4.60 5.73
C CYS A 61 6.79 5.47 4.48
N LEU A 62 7.65 6.46 4.37
CA LEU A 62 7.78 7.23 3.14
C LEU A 62 8.85 6.60 2.27
N ILE A 63 8.62 6.55 0.97
CA ILE A 63 9.54 5.97 -0.01
C ILE A 63 9.66 6.85 -1.25
N ALA A 64 10.83 6.82 -1.87
CA ALA A 64 11.10 7.36 -3.20
C ALA A 64 12.26 6.58 -3.83
N SER A 65 12.53 6.79 -5.12
CA SER A 65 13.76 6.29 -5.74
C SER A 65 14.95 7.15 -5.33
N GLU A 66 16.16 6.59 -5.32
CA GLU A 66 17.40 7.35 -5.09
C GLU A 66 17.57 8.45 -6.14
N ARG A 67 17.15 8.20 -7.37
CA ARG A 67 17.17 9.19 -8.43
C ARG A 67 16.32 10.42 -8.09
N TYR A 68 15.06 10.22 -7.66
CA TYR A 68 14.19 11.32 -7.25
C TYR A 68 14.84 12.16 -6.15
N LEU A 69 15.39 11.51 -5.12
CA LEU A 69 16.05 12.21 -4.02
C LEU A 69 17.19 13.08 -4.52
N THR A 70 18.10 12.52 -5.33
CA THR A 70 19.25 13.26 -5.87
C THR A 70 18.82 14.46 -6.73
N GLU A 71 17.86 14.28 -7.62
CA GLU A 71 17.34 15.34 -8.50
C GLU A 71 16.66 16.49 -7.73
N ASN A 72 16.17 16.22 -6.53
CA ASN A 72 15.54 17.23 -5.66
C ASN A 72 16.42 17.69 -4.49
N GLY A 73 17.72 17.38 -4.53
CA GLY A 73 18.68 17.80 -3.49
C GLY A 73 18.46 17.13 -2.14
N LEU A 74 17.87 15.95 -2.14
CA LEU A 74 17.59 15.11 -0.97
C LEU A 74 18.47 13.88 -0.96
N ASP A 75 18.60 13.27 0.20
CA ASP A 75 19.21 11.96 0.39
C ASP A 75 18.45 11.14 1.46
N GLN A 76 18.87 9.91 1.71
CA GLN A 76 18.24 9.04 2.70
C GLN A 76 18.42 9.53 4.15
N GLN A 77 19.34 10.45 4.42
CA GLN A 77 19.60 11.02 5.74
C GLN A 77 18.79 12.31 5.97
N THR A 78 18.35 12.95 4.90
CA THR A 78 17.50 14.16 4.98
C THR A 78 16.23 13.86 5.76
N PHE A 79 16.03 14.56 6.88
CA PHE A 79 14.81 14.36 7.67
C PHE A 79 13.61 14.99 6.94
N VAL A 80 12.63 14.16 6.62
CA VAL A 80 11.43 14.54 5.86
C VAL A 80 10.28 14.82 6.83
N ASN A 81 9.88 16.06 6.92
CA ASN A 81 8.69 16.51 7.65
C ASN A 81 7.58 16.96 6.69
N GLN A 82 6.44 17.35 7.24
CA GLN A 82 5.30 17.79 6.44
C GLN A 82 5.61 19.02 5.57
N ALA A 83 6.43 19.96 6.03
CA ALA A 83 6.79 21.13 5.25
C ALA A 83 7.64 20.72 4.02
N LEU A 84 8.62 19.85 4.21
CA LEU A 84 9.43 19.33 3.11
C LEU A 84 8.61 18.49 2.12
N LEU A 85 7.66 17.69 2.61
CA LEU A 85 6.72 16.98 1.75
C LEU A 85 5.92 17.94 0.87
N GLY A 86 5.49 19.07 1.43
CA GLY A 86 4.73 20.09 0.71
C GLY A 86 5.48 20.73 -0.46
N GLU A 87 6.82 20.71 -0.45
CA GLU A 87 7.67 21.23 -1.52
C GLU A 87 8.00 20.18 -2.61
N ASN A 88 7.53 18.96 -2.43
CA ASN A 88 7.82 17.84 -3.32
C ASN A 88 6.58 17.34 -4.07
N THR A 89 6.79 16.48 -5.07
CA THR A 89 5.72 15.77 -5.76
C THR A 89 5.26 14.60 -4.90
N LEU A 90 3.96 14.53 -4.58
CA LEU A 90 3.36 13.42 -3.86
C LEU A 90 2.58 12.51 -4.81
N LEU A 91 2.83 11.20 -4.70
CA LEU A 91 2.08 10.18 -5.40
C LEU A 91 0.91 9.75 -4.53
N THR A 92 -0.30 9.86 -5.04
CA THR A 92 -1.54 9.67 -4.29
C THR A 92 -2.55 8.81 -5.05
N LEU A 93 -3.53 8.26 -4.33
CA LEU A 93 -4.61 7.45 -4.90
C LEU A 93 -5.89 8.26 -5.17
N ASN A 94 -5.91 9.51 -4.75
CA ASN A 94 -7.07 10.39 -4.97
C ASN A 94 -6.65 11.87 -5.07
N GLU A 95 -7.50 12.66 -5.71
CA GLU A 95 -7.21 14.08 -6.01
C GLU A 95 -7.10 14.97 -4.77
N ASN A 96 -7.72 14.57 -3.66
CA ASN A 96 -7.77 15.35 -2.43
C ASN A 96 -6.69 14.95 -1.42
N LEU A 97 -5.73 14.09 -1.79
CA LEU A 97 -4.68 13.58 -0.91
C LEU A 97 -5.25 12.90 0.36
N GLU A 98 -6.40 12.23 0.27
CA GLU A 98 -7.05 11.62 1.45
C GLU A 98 -6.20 10.50 2.07
N ASP A 99 -5.49 9.74 1.25
CA ASP A 99 -4.52 8.73 1.69
C ASP A 99 -3.36 9.35 2.47
N TRP A 100 -2.87 10.50 2.04
CA TRP A 100 -1.86 11.27 2.74
C TRP A 100 -2.41 11.98 3.98
N GLY A 101 -3.63 12.49 3.91
CA GLY A 101 -4.31 13.20 4.99
C GLY A 101 -4.56 12.34 6.23
N GLN A 102 -4.63 11.01 6.07
CA GLN A 102 -4.70 10.07 7.20
C GLN A 102 -3.39 10.02 8.00
N ILE A 103 -2.27 10.37 7.38
CA ILE A 103 -0.93 10.31 7.97
C ILE A 103 -0.46 11.73 8.35
N PHE A 104 -0.68 12.68 7.47
CA PHE A 104 -0.29 14.07 7.63
C PHE A 104 -1.53 14.98 7.46
N PRO A 105 -2.26 15.26 8.56
CA PRO A 105 -3.45 16.12 8.49
C PRO A 105 -3.15 17.47 7.84
N ASN A 106 -4.03 17.89 6.92
CA ASN A 106 -3.90 19.15 6.18
C ASN A 106 -2.65 19.26 5.29
N ILE A 107 -2.12 18.13 4.81
CA ILE A 107 -1.00 18.16 3.88
C ILE A 107 -1.38 18.89 2.59
N VAL A 108 -0.46 19.72 2.12
CA VAL A 108 -0.52 20.39 0.83
C VAL A 108 0.71 19.94 0.05
N ALA A 109 0.56 19.62 -1.21
CA ALA A 109 1.66 19.25 -2.09
C ALA A 109 1.89 20.35 -3.14
N LYS A 110 3.14 20.63 -3.45
CA LYS A 110 3.52 21.50 -4.59
C LYS A 110 2.99 20.89 -5.89
N GLU A 111 3.11 19.60 -6.02
CA GLU A 111 2.63 18.83 -7.14
C GLU A 111 2.10 17.48 -6.65
N ARG A 112 1.08 16.94 -7.32
CA ARG A 112 0.59 15.59 -7.07
C ARG A 112 0.40 14.84 -8.37
N ILE A 113 0.68 13.55 -8.32
CA ILE A 113 0.38 12.61 -9.39
C ILE A 113 -0.63 11.61 -8.83
N VAL A 114 -1.83 11.61 -9.41
CA VAL A 114 -2.91 10.71 -9.01
C VAL A 114 -2.79 9.41 -9.78
N CYS A 115 -2.73 8.30 -9.04
CA CYS A 115 -2.64 6.95 -9.58
C CYS A 115 -3.95 6.21 -9.30
N ASP A 116 -4.39 5.38 -10.23
CA ASP A 116 -5.61 4.58 -10.11
C ASP A 116 -5.46 3.37 -9.17
N SER A 117 -4.22 3.03 -8.81
CA SER A 117 -3.92 1.91 -7.95
C SER A 117 -2.62 2.13 -7.16
N TYR A 118 -2.51 1.43 -6.02
CA TYR A 118 -1.30 1.46 -5.19
C TYR A 118 -0.05 0.99 -5.96
N PHE A 119 -0.20 -0.02 -6.83
CA PHE A 119 0.93 -0.51 -7.63
C PHE A 119 1.36 0.49 -8.72
N ALA A 120 0.43 1.27 -9.28
CA ALA A 120 0.78 2.37 -10.16
C ALA A 120 1.57 3.45 -9.42
N ALA A 121 1.17 3.80 -8.19
CA ALA A 121 1.93 4.73 -7.34
C ALA A 121 3.33 4.21 -6.99
N LEU A 122 3.46 2.92 -6.65
CA LEU A 122 4.77 2.29 -6.42
C LEU A 122 5.66 2.33 -7.67
N ARG A 123 5.08 2.06 -8.83
CA ARG A 123 5.82 2.12 -10.10
C ARG A 123 6.26 3.54 -10.41
N ALA A 124 5.41 4.53 -10.17
CA ALA A 124 5.75 5.94 -10.31
C ALA A 124 6.90 6.36 -9.37
N ALA A 125 6.88 5.89 -8.12
CA ALA A 125 7.97 6.13 -7.17
C ALA A 125 9.30 5.51 -7.65
N GLU A 126 9.26 4.27 -8.15
CA GLU A 126 10.41 3.57 -8.72
C GLU A 126 11.01 4.33 -9.91
N GLU A 127 10.15 4.89 -10.78
CA GLU A 127 10.57 5.70 -11.93
C GLU A 127 11.01 7.14 -11.56
N GLY A 128 11.01 7.49 -10.29
CA GLY A 128 11.51 8.78 -9.82
C GLY A 128 10.54 9.93 -10.03
N LEU A 129 9.23 9.67 -10.00
CA LEU A 129 8.22 10.70 -10.23
C LEU A 129 7.79 11.42 -8.94
N GLY A 130 8.08 10.87 -7.76
CA GLY A 130 7.68 11.50 -6.52
C GLY A 130 7.88 10.63 -5.28
N ILE A 131 7.36 11.13 -4.16
CA ILE A 131 7.33 10.44 -2.86
C ILE A 131 6.00 9.71 -2.71
N CYS A 132 6.06 8.47 -2.27
CA CYS A 132 4.90 7.60 -2.04
C CYS A 132 4.86 7.11 -0.58
N VAL A 133 3.66 6.81 -0.09
CA VAL A 133 3.48 6.06 1.16
C VAL A 133 3.76 4.59 0.90
N GLY A 134 4.76 4.06 1.58
CA GLY A 134 5.14 2.65 1.51
C GLY A 134 4.39 1.82 2.54
N LEU A 135 3.84 0.69 2.12
CA LEU A 135 3.11 -0.27 2.96
C LEU A 135 3.94 -1.54 3.14
N THR A 136 4.53 -1.73 4.32
CA THR A 136 5.21 -3.00 4.63
C THR A 136 4.19 -4.03 5.15
N PRO A 137 4.28 -5.31 4.77
CA PRO A 137 5.38 -5.94 4.01
C PRO A 137 5.27 -5.87 2.48
N ILE A 138 4.28 -5.18 1.91
CA ILE A 138 4.03 -5.16 0.46
C ILE A 138 5.26 -4.69 -0.32
N ILE A 139 5.90 -3.62 0.15
CA ILE A 139 7.08 -3.01 -0.52
C ILE A 139 8.40 -3.69 -0.23
N ASN A 140 8.43 -4.76 0.58
CA ASN A 140 9.70 -5.37 1.01
C ASN A 140 10.59 -5.80 -0.17
N HIS A 141 9.99 -6.27 -1.28
CA HIS A 141 10.74 -6.62 -2.47
C HIS A 141 11.41 -5.41 -3.12
N TRP A 142 10.70 -4.29 -3.25
CA TRP A 142 11.23 -3.02 -3.79
C TRP A 142 12.35 -2.43 -2.94
N LEU A 143 12.23 -2.51 -1.62
CA LEU A 143 13.28 -2.08 -0.70
C LEU A 143 14.52 -2.98 -0.81
N LYS A 144 14.32 -4.31 -0.84
CA LYS A 144 15.42 -5.28 -0.96
C LYS A 144 16.21 -5.13 -2.27
N THR A 145 15.51 -4.85 -3.36
CA THR A 145 16.12 -4.65 -4.69
C THR A 145 16.54 -3.21 -4.95
N ARG A 146 16.43 -2.33 -3.96
CA ARG A 146 16.77 -0.90 -4.02
C ARG A 146 16.08 -0.14 -5.16
N ARG A 147 14.92 -0.58 -5.59
CA ARG A 147 14.10 0.14 -6.55
C ARG A 147 13.51 1.40 -5.95
N VAL A 148 13.20 1.34 -4.66
CA VAL A 148 12.88 2.48 -3.82
C VAL A 148 13.66 2.37 -2.51
N VAL A 149 13.79 3.49 -1.82
CA VAL A 149 14.44 3.57 -0.50
C VAL A 149 13.50 4.23 0.50
N LYS A 150 13.65 3.89 1.77
CA LYS A 150 12.93 4.57 2.84
C LYS A 150 13.55 5.95 3.09
N LEU A 151 12.69 6.92 3.29
CA LEU A 151 13.07 8.26 3.72
C LEU A 151 13.21 8.31 5.25
N ASN A 152 14.08 9.19 5.72
CA ASN A 152 14.23 9.48 7.14
C ASN A 152 13.08 10.41 7.58
N ALA A 153 12.11 9.87 8.26
CA ALA A 153 10.92 10.58 8.75
C ALA A 153 10.49 10.01 10.10
N ASP A 154 9.63 10.72 10.80
CA ASP A 154 9.01 10.19 12.01
C ASP A 154 8.24 8.89 11.70
N PRO A 155 8.21 7.94 12.65
CA PRO A 155 7.42 6.74 12.51
C PRO A 155 5.94 7.08 12.28
N ILE A 156 5.33 6.42 11.30
CA ILE A 156 3.90 6.57 11.02
C ILE A 156 3.17 5.49 11.80
N GLU A 157 2.40 5.90 12.82
CA GLU A 157 1.58 5.00 13.61
C GLU A 157 0.17 4.93 13.02
N ALA A 158 -0.19 3.75 12.50
CA ALA A 158 -1.55 3.48 12.07
C ALA A 158 -1.90 2.02 12.38
N GLU A 159 -3.05 1.79 13.02
CA GLU A 159 -3.55 0.46 13.35
C GLU A 159 -4.36 -0.12 12.18
N LEU A 160 -3.69 -0.37 11.07
CA LEU A 160 -4.29 -0.97 9.89
C LEU A 160 -3.65 -2.32 9.57
N ALA A 161 -4.42 -3.19 8.96
CA ALA A 161 -3.97 -4.52 8.59
C ALA A 161 -4.64 -4.98 7.29
N TYR A 162 -4.08 -6.02 6.68
CA TYR A 162 -4.81 -6.82 5.71
C TYR A 162 -5.57 -7.94 6.42
N TRP A 163 -6.81 -8.10 6.01
CA TRP A 163 -7.76 -9.06 6.57
C TRP A 163 -8.29 -9.98 5.48
N LEU A 164 -8.28 -11.27 5.75
CA LEU A 164 -9.07 -12.21 4.96
C LEU A 164 -10.52 -12.12 5.44
N VAL A 165 -11.43 -11.81 4.55
CA VAL A 165 -12.86 -11.69 4.84
C VAL A 165 -13.67 -12.63 3.96
N SER A 166 -14.75 -13.16 4.51
CA SER A 166 -15.72 -13.98 3.79
C SER A 166 -17.12 -13.73 4.34
N LYS A 167 -18.14 -14.25 3.64
CA LYS A 167 -19.52 -14.25 4.14
C LYS A 167 -19.61 -15.03 5.46
N LYS A 168 -20.39 -14.53 6.42
CA LYS A 168 -20.78 -15.34 7.59
C LYS A 168 -21.73 -16.42 7.12
N THR A 169 -21.37 -17.66 7.38
CA THR A 169 -22.27 -18.82 7.21
C THR A 169 -23.27 -18.88 8.34
#